data_26dc14b5b28b8bbf4f96fc4b92822702
#
_entry.id   26dc14b5b28b8bbf4f96fc4b92822702
#
_cell.length_a   1.000
_cell.length_b   1.000
_cell.length_c   1.000
_cell.angle_alpha   90.00
_cell.angle_beta   90.00
_cell.angle_gamma   90.00
#
_symmetry.space_group_name_H-M   'P 1'
#
loop_
_entity.id
_entity.type
_entity.pdbx_description
1 polymer ?
#
loop_
_entity_poly.entity_id
_entity_poly.type
_entity_poly.pdbx_seq_one_letter_code
_entity_poly.pdbx_strand_id
1 'polypeptide(L)'
;MTRFDSFASQLLEESKALLDKAKAAEDFSQATYLHSSLLLAISALEACINSISDELLIEPFQNGYTVHEQGLLLEREVRFEKGDFILSNSLKISRITDRIEFLYFKFTAKKLDGTFERYTSLKQSIDLRNKLVHPKEDMQVTVKQVELAIFSVIDAINELYKAVYQRKFPSYNRGISPKLTLS
;
A
#
# COMPACT_ATOMS: atom_id res chain seq x y z
N MET A 1 18.87 -0.28 -1.08
CA MET A 1 17.69 -0.91 -0.48
C MET A 1 17.54 -0.30 0.89
N THR A 2 16.52 0.51 1.10
CA THR A 2 16.29 1.16 2.39
C THR A 2 15.82 0.14 3.43
N ARG A 3 15.89 0.48 4.71
CA ARG A 3 15.38 -0.38 5.80
C ARG A 3 13.89 -0.72 5.62
N PHE A 4 13.14 0.18 5.02
CA PHE A 4 11.71 0.03 4.77
C PHE A 4 11.38 -0.83 3.54
N ASP A 5 12.23 -0.83 2.50
CA ASP A 5 12.09 -1.75 1.36
C ASP A 5 12.15 -3.21 1.83
N SER A 6 13.06 -3.49 2.77
CA SER A 6 13.17 -4.83 3.36
C SER A 6 11.94 -5.19 4.20
N PHE A 7 11.39 -4.24 4.95
CA PHE A 7 10.22 -4.46 5.78
C PHE A 7 8.95 -4.71 4.95
N ALA A 8 8.68 -3.89 3.94
CA ALA A 8 7.55 -4.11 3.03
C ALA A 8 7.66 -5.47 2.31
N SER A 9 8.88 -5.84 1.88
CA SER A 9 9.13 -7.16 1.27
C SER A 9 8.86 -8.30 2.24
N GLN A 10 9.30 -8.16 3.50
CA GLN A 10 9.05 -9.15 4.55
C GLN A 10 7.55 -9.35 4.79
N LEU A 11 6.78 -8.26 4.92
CA LEU A 11 5.33 -8.34 5.10
C LEU A 11 4.63 -9.05 3.94
N LEU A 12 5.09 -8.84 2.70
CA LEU A 12 4.56 -9.54 1.53
C LEU A 12 4.90 -11.04 1.56
N GLU A 13 6.12 -11.41 1.96
CA GLU A 13 6.53 -12.82 2.12
C GLU A 13 5.72 -13.52 3.22
N GLU A 14 5.50 -12.85 4.36
CA GLU A 14 4.66 -13.35 5.45
C GLU A 14 3.20 -13.50 5.02
N SER A 15 2.66 -12.50 4.30
CA SER A 15 1.31 -12.55 3.73
C SER A 15 1.15 -13.78 2.82
N LYS A 16 2.12 -14.00 1.93
CA LYS A 16 2.11 -15.17 1.05
C LYS A 16 2.18 -16.48 1.80
N ALA A 17 3.05 -16.58 2.81
CA ALA A 17 3.18 -17.78 3.62
C ALA A 17 1.88 -18.13 4.36
N LEU A 18 1.14 -17.12 4.82
CA LEU A 18 -0.17 -17.30 5.44
C LEU A 18 -1.23 -17.73 4.41
N LEU A 19 -1.20 -17.17 3.20
CA LEU A 19 -2.09 -17.63 2.12
C LEU A 19 -1.83 -19.09 1.77
N ASP A 20 -0.57 -19.51 1.68
CA ASP A 20 -0.21 -20.91 1.41
C ASP A 20 -0.72 -21.85 2.54
N LYS A 21 -0.63 -21.41 3.80
CA LYS A 21 -1.23 -22.13 4.94
C LYS A 21 -2.76 -22.18 4.85
N ALA A 22 -3.41 -21.07 4.45
CA ALA A 22 -4.85 -21.05 4.28
C ALA A 22 -5.34 -22.03 3.21
N LYS A 23 -4.58 -22.18 2.12
CA LYS A 23 -4.89 -23.13 1.04
C LYS A 23 -4.79 -24.60 1.49
N ALA A 24 -3.92 -24.88 2.46
CA ALA A 24 -3.71 -26.21 3.01
C ALA A 24 -4.64 -26.53 4.19
N ALA A 25 -5.32 -25.53 4.75
CA ALA A 25 -6.20 -25.70 5.90
C ALA A 25 -7.63 -26.05 5.46
N GLU A 26 -8.22 -27.05 6.10
CA GLU A 26 -9.60 -27.50 5.85
C GLU A 26 -10.58 -27.12 6.99
N ASP A 27 -10.11 -26.41 8.01
CA ASP A 27 -10.84 -26.08 9.23
C ASP A 27 -11.01 -24.56 9.43
N PHE A 28 -11.54 -24.17 10.58
CA PHE A 28 -11.73 -22.78 10.97
C PHE A 28 -10.43 -21.94 10.94
N SER A 29 -9.26 -22.57 10.95
CA SER A 29 -7.98 -21.86 10.86
C SER A 29 -7.74 -21.22 9.51
N GLN A 30 -8.39 -21.70 8.45
CA GLN A 30 -8.33 -21.12 7.12
C GLN A 30 -8.72 -19.64 7.14
N ALA A 31 -9.84 -19.29 7.79
CA ALA A 31 -10.30 -17.90 7.89
C ALA A 31 -9.27 -17.02 8.61
N THR A 32 -8.68 -17.52 9.69
CA THR A 32 -7.63 -16.81 10.45
C THR A 32 -6.42 -16.51 9.58
N TYR A 33 -5.96 -17.48 8.78
CA TYR A 33 -4.83 -17.27 7.86
C TYR A 33 -5.17 -16.30 6.74
N LEU A 34 -6.38 -16.37 6.16
CA LEU A 34 -6.82 -15.45 5.11
C LEU A 34 -6.91 -14.02 5.63
N HIS A 35 -7.51 -13.81 6.80
CA HIS A 35 -7.62 -12.49 7.41
C HIS A 35 -6.22 -11.89 7.68
N SER A 36 -5.33 -12.67 8.30
CA SER A 36 -3.97 -12.22 8.59
C SER A 36 -3.17 -11.93 7.32
N SER A 37 -3.30 -12.76 6.29
CA SER A 37 -2.65 -12.55 5.00
C SER A 37 -3.11 -11.25 4.35
N LEU A 38 -4.42 -10.97 4.30
CA LEU A 38 -4.96 -9.72 3.76
C LEU A 38 -4.45 -8.49 4.51
N LEU A 39 -4.44 -8.54 5.85
CA LEU A 39 -3.93 -7.45 6.68
C LEU A 39 -2.46 -7.17 6.37
N LEU A 40 -1.61 -8.18 6.31
CA LEU A 40 -0.18 -8.03 6.02
C LEU A 40 0.07 -7.49 4.61
N ALA A 41 -0.69 -7.94 3.61
CA ALA A 41 -0.56 -7.42 2.25
C ALA A 41 -0.82 -5.91 2.19
N ILE A 42 -1.91 -5.43 2.79
CA ILE A 42 -2.21 -4.00 2.79
C ILE A 42 -1.22 -3.21 3.67
N SER A 43 -0.78 -3.77 4.81
CA SER A 43 0.27 -3.15 5.63
C SER A 43 1.60 -3.00 4.88
N ALA A 44 1.94 -3.93 4.00
CA ALA A 44 3.13 -3.81 3.14
C ALA A 44 3.01 -2.61 2.17
N LEU A 45 1.83 -2.38 1.61
CA LEU A 45 1.56 -1.22 0.76
C LEU A 45 1.67 0.09 1.55
N GLU A 46 1.07 0.15 2.74
CA GLU A 46 1.15 1.31 3.64
C GLU A 46 2.60 1.62 4.03
N ALA A 47 3.36 0.60 4.40
CA ALA A 47 4.78 0.74 4.74
C ALA A 47 5.61 1.27 3.56
N CYS A 48 5.34 0.78 2.34
CA CYS A 48 6.00 1.27 1.13
C CYS A 48 5.71 2.74 0.86
N ILE A 49 4.43 3.15 0.93
CA ILE A 49 4.02 4.55 0.71
C ILE A 49 4.63 5.46 1.76
N ASN A 50 4.64 5.04 3.04
CA ASN A 50 5.27 5.80 4.12
C ASN A 50 6.77 6.00 3.86
N SER A 51 7.48 4.94 3.47
CA SER A 51 8.90 5.02 3.12
C SER A 51 9.18 6.00 1.98
N ILE A 52 8.40 5.92 0.90
CA ILE A 52 8.51 6.85 -0.23
C ILE A 52 8.26 8.29 0.26
N SER A 53 7.21 8.50 1.05
CA SER A 53 6.85 9.82 1.57
C SER A 53 7.95 10.41 2.44
N ASP A 54 8.52 9.61 3.34
CA ASP A 54 9.61 10.03 4.22
C ASP A 54 10.87 10.41 3.41
N GLU A 55 11.22 9.62 2.39
CA GLU A 55 12.39 9.92 1.54
C GLU A 55 12.20 11.22 0.73
N LEU A 56 11.00 11.47 0.21
CA LEU A 56 10.71 12.66 -0.59
C LEU A 56 10.65 13.94 0.24
N LEU A 57 10.40 13.84 1.54
CA LEU A 57 10.25 14.98 2.43
C LEU A 57 11.48 15.24 3.33
N ILE A 58 12.61 14.59 3.03
CA ILE A 58 13.91 14.94 3.62
C ILE A 58 14.44 16.20 2.95
N GLU A 59 15.03 17.11 3.73
CA GLU A 59 15.73 18.29 3.17
C GLU A 59 16.89 17.87 2.24
N PRO A 60 17.09 18.56 1.10
CA PRO A 60 16.36 19.77 0.62
C PRO A 60 15.13 19.44 -0.25
N PHE A 61 14.76 18.18 -0.45
CA PHE A 61 13.71 17.76 -1.39
C PHE A 61 12.31 18.21 -0.96
N GLN A 62 12.07 18.39 0.34
CA GLN A 62 10.79 18.87 0.86
C GLN A 62 10.34 20.22 0.27
N ASN A 63 11.29 21.07 -0.16
CA ASN A 63 10.99 22.38 -0.75
C ASN A 63 10.26 22.28 -2.11
N GLY A 64 10.23 21.09 -2.72
CA GLY A 64 9.46 20.80 -3.92
C GLY A 64 7.97 20.49 -3.67
N TYR A 65 7.55 20.50 -2.39
CA TYR A 65 6.18 20.14 -1.98
C TYR A 65 5.53 21.29 -1.22
N THR A 66 4.28 21.59 -1.57
CA THR A 66 3.45 22.51 -0.79
C THR A 66 3.13 21.93 0.58
N VAL A 67 2.75 22.78 1.53
CA VAL A 67 2.37 22.34 2.90
C VAL A 67 1.20 21.33 2.86
N HIS A 68 0.27 21.50 1.92
CA HIS A 68 -0.85 20.57 1.74
C HIS A 68 -0.40 19.21 1.20
N GLU A 69 0.54 19.18 0.25
CA GLU A 69 1.14 17.94 -0.25
C GLU A 69 1.93 17.22 0.83
N GLN A 70 2.68 17.97 1.65
CA GLN A 70 3.36 17.41 2.83
C GLN A 70 2.35 16.85 3.84
N GLY A 71 1.25 17.57 4.10
CA GLY A 71 0.18 17.11 4.97
C GLY A 71 -0.46 15.81 4.50
N LEU A 72 -0.70 15.66 3.19
CA LEU A 72 -1.21 14.44 2.59
C LEU A 72 -0.22 13.26 2.75
N LEU A 73 1.05 13.49 2.45
CA LEU A 73 2.09 12.44 2.47
C LEU A 73 2.43 11.98 3.89
N LEU A 74 2.53 12.92 4.84
CA LEU A 74 2.89 12.64 6.23
C LEU A 74 1.67 12.34 7.13
N GLU A 75 0.46 12.38 6.56
CA GLU A 75 -0.80 12.21 7.31
C GLU A 75 -0.90 13.19 8.48
N ARG A 76 -0.52 14.46 8.23
CA ARG A 76 -0.58 15.54 9.20
C ARG A 76 -1.59 16.61 8.81
N GLU A 77 -2.21 17.19 9.83
CA GLU A 77 -3.15 18.29 9.65
C GLU A 77 -2.41 19.56 9.20
N VAL A 78 -2.98 20.24 8.19
CA VAL A 78 -2.55 21.57 7.79
C VAL A 78 -3.46 22.60 8.43
N ARG A 79 -2.90 23.57 9.15
CA ARG A 79 -3.62 24.64 9.82
C ARG A 79 -3.23 25.99 9.24
N PHE A 80 -4.17 26.93 9.29
CA PHE A 80 -3.90 28.32 8.98
C PHE A 80 -3.60 29.07 10.29
N GLU A 81 -2.36 29.52 10.46
CA GLU A 81 -1.92 30.26 11.65
C GLU A 81 -1.12 31.51 11.25
N LYS A 82 -1.45 32.65 11.83
CA LYS A 82 -0.73 33.93 11.67
C LYS A 82 -0.53 34.36 10.21
N GLY A 83 -1.43 34.02 9.32
CA GLY A 83 -1.36 34.39 7.91
C GLY A 83 -0.79 33.33 6.98
N ASP A 84 -0.27 32.22 7.50
CA ASP A 84 0.36 31.15 6.72
C ASP A 84 -0.27 29.77 6.98
N PHE A 85 -0.17 28.88 5.99
CA PHE A 85 -0.47 27.46 6.18
C PHE A 85 0.74 26.75 6.74
N ILE A 86 0.57 26.08 7.88
CA ILE A 86 1.62 25.34 8.56
C ILE A 86 1.23 23.87 8.74
N LEU A 87 2.23 22.99 8.75
CA LEU A 87 2.05 21.58 9.05
C LEU A 87 2.04 21.40 10.59
N SER A 88 0.93 20.90 11.11
CA SER A 88 0.79 20.63 12.55
C SER A 88 1.34 19.26 12.92
N ASN A 89 1.51 19.01 14.21
CA ASN A 89 1.86 17.68 14.72
C ASN A 89 0.64 16.77 14.92
N SER A 90 -0.57 17.28 14.64
CA SER A 90 -1.80 16.49 14.74
C SER A 90 -1.92 15.54 13.58
N LEU A 91 -2.27 14.27 13.87
CA LEU A 91 -2.51 13.26 12.86
C LEU A 91 -3.79 13.59 12.08
N LYS A 92 -3.74 13.48 10.75
CA LYS A 92 -4.89 13.52 9.87
C LYS A 92 -4.76 12.37 8.88
N ILE A 93 -5.42 11.25 9.18
CA ILE A 93 -5.38 10.05 8.34
C ILE A 93 -5.91 10.37 6.95
N SER A 94 -5.11 10.10 5.94
CA SER A 94 -5.45 10.22 4.52
C SER A 94 -5.80 8.84 3.96
N ARG A 95 -6.65 8.81 2.93
CA ARG A 95 -6.90 7.54 2.24
C ARG A 95 -5.62 7.08 1.56
N ILE A 96 -5.30 5.81 1.69
CA ILE A 96 -4.14 5.21 1.02
C ILE A 96 -4.20 5.39 -0.51
N THR A 97 -5.40 5.34 -1.09
CA THR A 97 -5.64 5.58 -2.51
C THR A 97 -5.27 6.99 -2.93
N ASP A 98 -5.61 8.01 -2.12
CA ASP A 98 -5.32 9.40 -2.43
C ASP A 98 -3.80 9.66 -2.45
N ARG A 99 -3.06 9.03 -1.53
CA ARG A 99 -1.60 9.10 -1.47
C ARG A 99 -0.94 8.41 -2.67
N ILE A 100 -1.46 7.24 -3.09
CA ILE A 100 -0.99 6.53 -4.29
C ILE A 100 -1.24 7.38 -5.54
N GLU A 101 -2.46 7.89 -5.72
CA GLU A 101 -2.85 8.73 -6.86
C GLU A 101 -2.01 9.99 -6.92
N PHE A 102 -1.78 10.63 -5.79
CA PHE A 102 -0.93 11.82 -5.69
C PHE A 102 0.52 11.52 -6.10
N LEU A 103 1.15 10.49 -5.51
CA LEU A 103 2.52 10.10 -5.85
C LEU A 103 2.67 9.77 -7.33
N TYR A 104 1.75 8.96 -7.86
CA TYR A 104 1.79 8.61 -9.28
C TYR A 104 1.67 9.85 -10.17
N PHE A 105 0.69 10.72 -9.90
CA PHE A 105 0.47 11.95 -10.67
C PHE A 105 1.67 12.91 -10.58
N LYS A 106 2.23 13.10 -9.38
CA LYS A 106 3.36 14.03 -9.14
C LYS A 106 4.58 13.68 -10.01
N PHE A 107 4.84 12.39 -10.21
CA PHE A 107 6.03 11.94 -10.96
C PHE A 107 5.78 11.62 -12.42
N THR A 108 4.55 11.35 -12.83
CA THR A 108 4.24 10.94 -14.21
C THR A 108 3.41 11.98 -14.96
N ALA A 109 2.81 12.95 -14.27
CA ALA A 109 1.79 13.88 -14.78
C ALA A 109 0.56 13.18 -15.39
N LYS A 110 0.35 11.89 -15.07
CA LYS A 110 -0.76 11.07 -15.56
C LYS A 110 -1.69 10.68 -14.42
N LYS A 111 -2.98 10.61 -14.71
CA LYS A 111 -3.94 10.02 -13.77
C LYS A 111 -3.74 8.51 -13.72
N LEU A 112 -3.96 7.92 -12.53
CA LEU A 112 -3.78 6.48 -12.33
C LEU A 112 -4.91 5.65 -12.93
N ASP A 113 -6.06 6.26 -13.22
CA ASP A 113 -7.21 5.62 -13.84
C ASP A 113 -6.88 5.08 -15.24
N GLY A 114 -7.12 3.79 -15.46
CA GLY A 114 -6.97 3.10 -16.74
C GLY A 114 -5.55 2.71 -17.17
N THR A 115 -4.51 3.20 -16.52
CA THR A 115 -3.10 2.81 -16.80
C THR A 115 -2.60 1.65 -15.94
N PHE A 116 -3.27 1.41 -14.83
CA PHE A 116 -2.92 0.36 -13.89
C PHE A 116 -3.97 -0.75 -13.94
N GLU A 117 -3.64 -1.85 -14.60
CA GLU A 117 -4.57 -2.94 -14.91
C GLU A 117 -5.33 -3.46 -13.67
N ARG A 118 -4.67 -3.48 -12.50
CA ARG A 118 -5.25 -3.99 -11.25
C ARG A 118 -5.62 -2.91 -10.23
N TYR A 119 -5.71 -1.65 -10.62
CA TYR A 119 -6.04 -0.59 -9.67
C TYR A 119 -7.44 -0.72 -9.06
N THR A 120 -8.41 -1.15 -9.87
CA THR A 120 -9.76 -1.46 -9.36
C THR A 120 -9.72 -2.60 -8.33
N SER A 121 -8.95 -3.65 -8.61
CA SER A 121 -8.74 -4.76 -7.67
C SER A 121 -8.05 -4.31 -6.38
N LEU A 122 -7.10 -3.39 -6.47
CA LEU A 122 -6.46 -2.81 -5.30
C LEU A 122 -7.45 -2.06 -4.42
N LYS A 123 -8.30 -1.20 -5.02
CA LYS A 123 -9.35 -0.47 -4.27
C LYS A 123 -10.31 -1.44 -3.58
N GLN A 124 -10.73 -2.50 -4.27
CA GLN A 124 -11.58 -3.54 -3.70
C GLN A 124 -10.88 -4.27 -2.53
N SER A 125 -9.59 -4.54 -2.65
CA SER A 125 -8.81 -5.21 -1.60
C SER A 125 -8.62 -4.33 -0.36
N ILE A 126 -8.40 -3.03 -0.55
CA ILE A 126 -8.34 -2.03 0.54
C ILE A 126 -9.71 -1.95 1.24
N ASP A 127 -10.81 -1.91 0.47
CA ASP A 127 -12.16 -1.90 1.02
C ASP A 127 -12.49 -3.18 1.80
N LEU A 128 -12.07 -4.34 1.26
CA LEU A 128 -12.21 -5.63 1.94
C LEU A 128 -11.48 -5.65 3.30
N ARG A 129 -10.23 -5.15 3.34
CA ARG A 129 -9.47 -5.01 4.58
C ARG A 129 -10.16 -4.06 5.57
N ASN A 130 -10.68 -2.93 5.09
CA ASN A 130 -11.38 -1.98 5.94
C ASN A 130 -12.65 -2.57 6.56
N LYS A 131 -13.42 -3.35 5.79
CA LYS A 131 -14.58 -4.09 6.29
C LYS A 131 -14.17 -5.15 7.31
N LEU A 132 -13.04 -5.82 7.12
CA LEU A 132 -12.52 -6.80 8.06
C LEU A 132 -12.12 -6.18 9.40
N VAL A 133 -11.53 -4.98 9.38
CA VAL A 133 -11.09 -4.27 10.61
C VAL A 133 -12.27 -3.59 11.32
N HIS A 134 -13.28 -3.16 10.57
CA HIS A 134 -14.47 -2.49 11.08
C HIS A 134 -15.76 -3.21 10.62
N PRO A 135 -15.98 -4.45 11.08
CA PRO A 135 -17.09 -5.25 10.61
C PRO A 135 -18.41 -4.65 11.05
N LYS A 136 -19.36 -4.54 10.10
CA LYS A 136 -20.76 -4.17 10.36
C LYS A 136 -21.70 -5.36 10.21
N GLU A 137 -21.22 -6.44 9.65
CA GLU A 137 -21.93 -7.68 9.36
C GLU A 137 -20.91 -8.84 9.32
N ASP A 138 -21.38 -10.06 9.38
CA ASP A 138 -20.53 -11.24 9.22
C ASP A 138 -19.93 -11.24 7.81
N MET A 139 -18.61 -11.45 7.74
CA MET A 139 -17.88 -11.38 6.51
C MET A 139 -17.00 -12.62 6.33
N GLN A 140 -17.02 -13.16 5.12
CA GLN A 140 -16.14 -14.23 4.73
C GLN A 140 -15.12 -13.71 3.69
N VAL A 141 -13.85 -14.00 3.94
CA VAL A 141 -12.76 -13.72 3.02
C VAL A 141 -12.36 -15.01 2.32
N THR A 142 -12.27 -14.97 1.01
CA THR A 142 -11.92 -16.14 0.21
C THR A 142 -10.44 -16.14 -0.19
N VAL A 143 -9.89 -17.32 -0.46
CA VAL A 143 -8.54 -17.51 -1.02
C VAL A 143 -8.32 -16.61 -2.24
N LYS A 144 -9.24 -16.61 -3.19
CA LYS A 144 -9.14 -15.81 -4.43
C LYS A 144 -9.07 -14.31 -4.17
N GLN A 145 -9.81 -13.80 -3.18
CA GLN A 145 -9.76 -12.38 -2.83
C GLN A 145 -8.39 -12.01 -2.23
N VAL A 146 -7.82 -12.86 -1.39
CA VAL A 146 -6.49 -12.60 -0.81
C VAL A 146 -5.39 -12.71 -1.86
N GLU A 147 -5.46 -13.68 -2.75
CA GLU A 147 -4.55 -13.77 -3.91
C GLU A 147 -4.57 -12.48 -4.74
N LEU A 148 -5.77 -12.02 -5.10
CA LEU A 148 -5.94 -10.80 -5.86
C LEU A 148 -5.42 -9.57 -5.11
N ALA A 149 -5.59 -9.53 -3.78
CA ALA A 149 -5.06 -8.46 -2.94
C ALA A 149 -3.53 -8.43 -2.99
N ILE A 150 -2.85 -9.57 -2.78
CA ILE A 150 -1.39 -9.65 -2.83
C ILE A 150 -0.87 -9.19 -4.20
N PHE A 151 -1.47 -9.68 -5.30
CA PHE A 151 -1.04 -9.27 -6.63
C PHE A 151 -1.24 -7.79 -6.88
N SER A 152 -2.41 -7.25 -6.55
CA SER A 152 -2.70 -5.84 -6.78
C SER A 152 -1.79 -4.92 -5.95
N VAL A 153 -1.41 -5.35 -4.74
CA VAL A 153 -0.44 -4.64 -3.89
C VAL A 153 0.97 -4.66 -4.51
N ILE A 154 1.44 -5.83 -4.95
CA ILE A 154 2.76 -5.95 -5.60
C ILE A 154 2.83 -5.08 -6.85
N ASP A 155 1.79 -5.12 -7.68
CA ASP A 155 1.73 -4.29 -8.88
C ASP A 155 1.71 -2.80 -8.54
N ALA A 156 0.93 -2.37 -7.53
CA ALA A 156 0.89 -0.99 -7.09
C ALA A 156 2.25 -0.49 -6.59
N ILE A 157 2.92 -1.27 -5.74
CA ILE A 157 4.27 -0.95 -5.26
C ILE A 157 5.23 -0.83 -6.45
N ASN A 158 5.18 -1.78 -7.40
CA ASN A 158 6.06 -1.75 -8.57
C ASN A 158 5.80 -0.52 -9.46
N GLU A 159 4.54 -0.13 -9.67
CA GLU A 159 4.21 1.07 -10.44
C GLU A 159 4.64 2.36 -9.72
N LEU A 160 4.50 2.44 -8.39
CA LEU A 160 5.03 3.56 -7.62
C LEU A 160 6.57 3.62 -7.72
N TYR A 161 7.28 2.48 -7.64
CA TYR A 161 8.72 2.44 -7.82
C TYR A 161 9.17 2.90 -9.22
N LYS A 162 8.46 2.49 -10.26
CA LYS A 162 8.71 2.97 -11.63
C LYS A 162 8.49 4.47 -11.75
N ALA A 163 7.39 4.98 -11.17
CA ALA A 163 7.06 6.40 -11.22
C ALA A 163 8.09 7.25 -10.47
N VAL A 164 8.40 6.91 -9.21
CA VAL A 164 9.24 7.71 -8.32
C VAL A 164 10.73 7.51 -8.59
N TYR A 165 11.17 6.25 -8.72
CA TYR A 165 12.59 5.89 -8.79
C TYR A 165 13.05 5.47 -10.18
N GLN A 166 12.18 5.40 -11.17
CA GLN A 166 12.47 4.98 -12.55
C GLN A 166 13.05 3.54 -12.62
N ARG A 167 12.72 2.71 -11.65
CA ARG A 167 13.17 1.31 -11.55
C ARG A 167 12.07 0.42 -11.01
N LYS A 168 12.20 -0.88 -11.24
CA LYS A 168 11.29 -1.88 -10.65
C LYS A 168 11.48 -1.98 -9.13
N PHE A 169 10.43 -2.36 -8.42
CA PHE A 169 10.53 -2.72 -7.01
C PHE A 169 11.56 -3.85 -6.83
N PRO A 170 12.55 -3.72 -5.91
CA PRO A 170 13.64 -4.68 -5.81
C PRO A 170 13.21 -6.12 -5.56
N SER A 171 12.13 -6.32 -4.81
CA SER A 171 11.59 -7.64 -4.49
C SER A 171 10.62 -8.18 -5.55
N TYR A 172 10.26 -7.38 -6.57
CA TYR A 172 9.36 -7.78 -7.64
C TYR A 172 9.83 -9.05 -8.37
N ASN A 173 11.14 -9.23 -8.53
CA ASN A 173 11.75 -10.37 -9.20
C ASN A 173 12.35 -11.42 -8.22
N ARG A 174 12.24 -11.24 -6.90
CA ARG A 174 12.86 -12.14 -5.90
C ARG A 174 11.95 -13.26 -5.40
N GLY A 175 10.99 -13.67 -6.20
CA GLY A 175 10.23 -14.87 -5.90
C GLY A 175 8.85 -14.67 -5.29
N ILE A 176 8.43 -13.42 -5.01
CA ILE A 176 7.04 -13.16 -4.62
C ILE A 176 6.16 -13.21 -5.86
N SER A 177 6.54 -12.49 -6.93
CA SER A 177 5.77 -12.44 -8.17
C SER A 177 5.92 -13.69 -9.06
N PRO A 178 7.12 -14.27 -9.31
CA PRO A 178 7.24 -15.47 -10.13
C PRO A 178 6.79 -16.76 -9.45
N LYS A 179 6.74 -16.78 -8.10
CA LYS A 179 6.28 -17.95 -7.32
C LYS A 179 4.82 -17.87 -6.89
N LEU A 180 4.16 -16.76 -7.11
CA LEU A 180 2.72 -16.64 -7.04
C LEU A 180 2.10 -17.19 -8.34
N THR A 181 2.46 -18.42 -8.72
CA THR A 181 1.66 -19.19 -9.66
C THR A 181 0.35 -19.49 -8.96
N LEU A 182 -0.65 -18.74 -9.33
CA LEU A 182 -2.03 -19.04 -8.99
C LEU A 182 -2.44 -20.19 -9.94
N SER A 183 -2.48 -21.40 -9.41
CA SER A 183 -3.09 -22.55 -10.08
C SER A 183 -4.61 -22.46 -9.99
#